data_0490b8e8a106edcbba686c4f5e59792e
#
_entry.id   0490b8e8a106edcbba686c4f5e59792e
#
_cell.length_a   1.000
_cell.length_b   1.000
_cell.length_c   1.000
_cell.angle_alpha   90.00
_cell.angle_beta   90.00
_cell.angle_gamma   90.00
#
_symmetry.space_group_name_H-M   'P 1'
#
loop_
_entity.id
_entity.type
_entity.pdbx_description
1 polymer ?
#
loop_
_entity_poly.entity_id
_entity_poly.type
_entity_poly.pdbx_seq_one_letter_code
_entity_poly.pdbx_strand_id
1 'polypeptide(L)'
;AQERMVLAVAPSQWPRLAEIARQEGVEATPIGTFTGNGQLVLRWNGELVGELNCHFLHEGRPRQRLQSQFNPPQKTPLCWSLEDTTFETVLLELLQSEDIASKEWIIRQYDHEVQGKSVLKPLLGPMGGPADATVIRGVLGRPRGISIGIGLKHHLGPIHPFEMAVGGIVEAISNCIASGA
;
A
#
# COMPACT_ATOMS: atom_id res chain seq x y z
N ALA A 1 19.77 3.35 -4.50
CA ALA A 1 19.80 3.11 -5.96
C ALA A 1 18.52 3.66 -6.60
N GLN A 2 18.22 4.90 -6.33
CA GLN A 2 17.05 5.57 -6.88
C GLN A 2 17.19 5.73 -8.40
N GLU A 3 16.08 5.52 -9.15
CA GLU A 3 15.99 5.71 -10.60
C GLU A 3 16.89 4.79 -11.44
N ARG A 4 17.38 3.70 -10.86
CA ARG A 4 18.11 2.67 -11.60
C ARG A 4 17.18 1.54 -12.02
N MET A 5 17.33 1.11 -13.26
CA MET A 5 16.53 0.03 -13.83
C MET A 5 17.43 -1.10 -14.28
N VAL A 6 16.96 -2.33 -14.13
CA VAL A 6 17.61 -3.54 -14.69
C VAL A 6 16.71 -4.10 -15.77
N LEU A 7 17.28 -4.33 -16.95
CA LEU A 7 16.56 -4.81 -18.12
C LEU A 7 17.11 -6.17 -18.54
N ALA A 8 16.22 -7.10 -18.87
CA ALA A 8 16.60 -8.35 -19.55
C ALA A 8 16.50 -8.13 -21.06
N VAL A 9 17.62 -8.18 -21.75
CA VAL A 9 17.72 -7.84 -23.17
C VAL A 9 18.39 -8.97 -23.93
N ALA A 10 17.83 -9.39 -25.07
CA ALA A 10 18.47 -10.36 -25.93
C ALA A 10 19.79 -9.77 -26.47
N PRO A 11 20.87 -10.57 -26.59
CA PRO A 11 22.17 -10.07 -27.07
C PRO A 11 22.08 -9.36 -28.44
N SER A 12 21.20 -9.81 -29.33
CA SER A 12 20.96 -9.19 -30.64
C SER A 12 20.32 -7.79 -30.56
N GLN A 13 19.64 -7.46 -29.48
CA GLN A 13 18.97 -6.16 -29.27
C GLN A 13 19.84 -5.18 -28.48
N TRP A 14 20.93 -5.65 -27.88
CA TRP A 14 21.82 -4.80 -27.09
C TRP A 14 22.36 -3.59 -27.87
N PRO A 15 22.87 -3.71 -29.12
CA PRO A 15 23.39 -2.56 -29.85
C PRO A 15 22.32 -1.47 -30.04
N ARG A 16 21.07 -1.88 -30.28
CA ARG A 16 19.95 -0.93 -30.44
C ARG A 16 19.64 -0.21 -29.13
N LEU A 17 19.61 -0.92 -28.02
CA LEU A 17 19.37 -0.33 -26.70
C LEU A 17 20.50 0.64 -26.31
N ALA A 18 21.75 0.26 -26.52
CA ALA A 18 22.90 1.10 -26.24
C ALA A 18 22.88 2.42 -27.05
N GLU A 19 22.48 2.35 -28.33
CA GLU A 19 22.33 3.55 -29.16
C GLU A 19 21.21 4.47 -28.65
N ILE A 20 20.04 3.93 -28.25
CA ILE A 20 18.96 4.70 -27.69
C ILE A 20 19.42 5.39 -26.38
N ALA A 21 20.04 4.65 -25.48
CA ALA A 21 20.56 5.18 -24.23
C ALA A 21 21.55 6.33 -24.48
N ARG A 22 22.43 6.20 -25.45
CA ARG A 22 23.38 7.26 -25.83
C ARG A 22 22.68 8.51 -26.37
N GLN A 23 21.61 8.33 -27.18
CA GLN A 23 20.82 9.45 -27.73
C GLN A 23 20.08 10.20 -26.61
N GLU A 24 19.58 9.47 -25.61
CA GLU A 24 18.86 10.05 -24.45
C GLU A 24 19.80 10.52 -23.32
N GLY A 25 21.13 10.39 -23.49
CA GLY A 25 22.10 10.79 -22.46
C GLY A 25 22.06 9.93 -21.19
N VAL A 26 21.62 8.68 -21.32
CA VAL A 26 21.50 7.72 -20.22
C VAL A 26 22.63 6.69 -20.29
N GLU A 27 23.26 6.41 -19.15
CA GLU A 27 24.23 5.32 -19.05
C GLU A 27 23.53 3.96 -19.10
N ALA A 28 23.98 3.08 -19.98
CA ALA A 28 23.55 1.69 -20.07
C ALA A 28 24.75 0.75 -20.10
N THR A 29 24.84 -0.13 -19.11
CA THR A 29 25.97 -1.04 -18.95
C THR A 29 25.49 -2.48 -18.80
N PRO A 30 26.02 -3.45 -19.56
CA PRO A 30 25.76 -4.87 -19.30
C PRO A 30 26.37 -5.28 -17.96
N ILE A 31 25.56 -5.74 -17.04
CA ILE A 31 25.98 -6.14 -15.70
C ILE A 31 26.08 -7.65 -15.52
N GLY A 32 25.63 -8.43 -16.50
CA GLY A 32 25.69 -9.89 -16.43
C GLY A 32 24.86 -10.57 -17.50
N THR A 33 24.79 -11.89 -17.42
CA THR A 33 24.02 -12.76 -18.32
C THR A 33 23.25 -13.79 -17.52
N PHE A 34 22.10 -14.20 -18.04
CA PHE A 34 21.35 -15.32 -17.49
C PHE A 34 21.98 -16.64 -17.92
N THR A 35 22.42 -17.42 -16.97
CA THR A 35 23.13 -18.70 -17.23
C THR A 35 22.21 -19.91 -17.17
N GLY A 36 21.04 -19.78 -16.55
CA GLY A 36 20.10 -20.89 -16.38
C GLY A 36 20.51 -21.98 -15.38
N ASN A 37 21.62 -21.79 -14.67
CA ASN A 37 22.17 -22.79 -13.74
C ASN A 37 21.57 -22.73 -12.32
N GLY A 38 20.60 -21.83 -12.09
CA GLY A 38 19.97 -21.68 -10.78
C GLY A 38 20.84 -21.02 -9.70
N GLN A 39 21.96 -20.42 -10.08
CA GLN A 39 22.83 -19.69 -9.16
C GLN A 39 22.88 -18.20 -9.53
N LEU A 40 22.77 -17.34 -8.52
CA LEU A 40 23.13 -15.94 -8.62
C LEU A 40 24.60 -15.79 -8.21
N VAL A 41 25.44 -15.42 -9.14
CA VAL A 41 26.88 -15.25 -8.92
C VAL A 41 27.25 -13.79 -9.12
N LEU A 42 27.82 -13.18 -8.10
CA LEU A 42 28.30 -11.80 -8.13
C LEU A 42 29.83 -11.78 -8.18
N ARG A 43 30.37 -11.02 -9.13
CA ARG A 43 31.81 -10.82 -9.26
C ARG A 43 32.16 -9.33 -9.26
N TRP A 44 33.24 -9.00 -8.63
CA TRP A 44 33.85 -7.68 -8.66
C TRP A 44 35.30 -7.80 -9.14
N ASN A 45 35.63 -7.11 -10.20
CA ASN A 45 36.96 -7.23 -10.85
C ASN A 45 37.42 -8.68 -11.11
N GLY A 46 36.46 -9.57 -11.44
CA GLY A 46 36.73 -10.99 -11.68
C GLY A 46 36.68 -11.88 -10.43
N GLU A 47 36.79 -11.33 -9.25
CA GLU A 47 36.73 -12.07 -7.98
C GLU A 47 35.28 -12.37 -7.60
N LEU A 48 35.05 -13.57 -7.04
CA LEU A 48 33.77 -13.98 -6.50
C LEU A 48 33.50 -13.23 -5.20
N VAL A 49 32.48 -12.37 -5.18
CA VAL A 49 32.09 -11.60 -3.99
C VAL A 49 30.73 -12.05 -3.41
N GLY A 50 30.01 -12.89 -4.13
CA GLY A 50 28.76 -13.46 -3.64
C GLY A 50 28.25 -14.58 -4.53
N GLU A 51 27.68 -15.59 -3.89
CA GLU A 51 27.02 -16.71 -4.56
C GLU A 51 25.80 -17.13 -3.75
N LEU A 52 24.66 -17.21 -4.42
CA LEU A 52 23.40 -17.60 -3.79
C LEU A 52 22.61 -18.53 -4.73
N ASN A 53 22.04 -19.57 -4.16
CA ASN A 53 21.12 -20.44 -4.88
C ASN A 53 19.79 -19.69 -5.15
N CYS A 54 19.32 -19.67 -6.40
CA CYS A 54 18.11 -18.98 -6.78
C CYS A 54 16.87 -19.59 -6.10
N HIS A 55 16.83 -20.89 -5.87
CA HIS A 55 15.75 -21.52 -5.11
C HIS A 55 15.71 -20.98 -3.66
N PHE A 56 16.87 -20.81 -3.01
CA PHE A 56 16.93 -20.20 -1.69
C PHE A 56 16.42 -18.76 -1.71
N LEU A 57 16.77 -17.95 -2.72
CA LEU A 57 16.28 -16.57 -2.84
C LEU A 57 14.77 -16.48 -2.95
N HIS A 58 14.15 -17.41 -3.66
CA HIS A 58 12.69 -17.39 -3.90
C HIS A 58 11.88 -18.14 -2.85
N GLU A 59 12.38 -19.28 -2.37
CA GLU A 59 11.65 -20.20 -1.51
C GLU A 59 12.29 -20.41 -0.13
N GLY A 60 13.48 -19.84 0.11
CA GLY A 60 14.26 -20.06 1.34
C GLY A 60 13.69 -19.41 2.58
N ARG A 61 12.64 -18.56 2.44
CA ARG A 61 11.97 -18.00 3.59
C ARG A 61 11.22 -19.08 4.36
N PRO A 62 11.54 -19.31 5.63
CA PRO A 62 10.79 -20.27 6.44
C PRO A 62 9.30 -19.87 6.51
N ARG A 63 8.43 -20.82 6.23
CA ARG A 63 6.99 -20.61 6.41
C ARG A 63 6.69 -20.60 7.91
N GLN A 64 6.31 -19.47 8.42
CA GLN A 64 5.86 -19.37 9.80
C GLN A 64 4.53 -20.09 9.94
N ARG A 65 4.47 -21.02 10.90
CA ARG A 65 3.21 -21.64 11.35
C ARG A 65 2.90 -21.08 12.71
N LEU A 66 2.02 -20.08 12.73
CA LEU A 66 1.54 -19.49 13.97
C LEU A 66 0.36 -20.29 14.48
N GLN A 67 0.38 -20.58 15.76
CA GLN A 67 -0.77 -21.15 16.45
C GLN A 67 -1.47 -20.01 17.18
N SER A 68 -2.76 -19.89 17.01
CA SER A 68 -3.59 -18.95 17.73
C SER A 68 -4.68 -19.71 18.49
N GLN A 69 -4.96 -19.27 19.69
CA GLN A 69 -6.06 -19.77 20.49
C GLN A 69 -7.08 -18.64 20.64
N PHE A 70 -8.30 -18.88 20.20
CA PHE A 70 -9.38 -17.94 20.40
C PHE A 70 -9.92 -18.10 21.83
N ASN A 71 -9.72 -17.05 22.62
CA ASN A 71 -10.37 -16.93 23.92
C ASN A 71 -11.49 -15.90 23.76
N PRO A 72 -12.76 -16.31 23.77
CA PRO A 72 -13.86 -15.37 23.66
C PRO A 72 -13.77 -14.34 24.78
N PRO A 73 -13.91 -13.04 24.47
CA PRO A 73 -13.88 -12.01 25.53
C PRO A 73 -15.03 -12.26 26.49
N GLN A 74 -14.74 -12.15 27.79
CA GLN A 74 -15.79 -12.18 28.78
C GLN A 74 -16.72 -10.98 28.55
N LYS A 75 -18.02 -11.24 28.47
CA LYS A 75 -19.06 -10.21 28.38
C LYS A 75 -19.07 -9.44 29.69
N THR A 76 -18.26 -8.42 29.81
CA THR A 76 -18.37 -7.45 30.90
C THR A 76 -19.49 -6.47 30.54
N PRO A 77 -20.50 -6.29 31.38
CA PRO A 77 -21.48 -5.23 31.15
C PRO A 77 -20.75 -3.90 30.98
N LEU A 78 -21.07 -3.18 29.93
CA LEU A 78 -20.60 -1.80 29.74
C LEU A 78 -21.32 -0.94 30.81
N CYS A 79 -20.70 -0.81 31.98
CA CYS A 79 -21.09 0.18 32.97
C CYS A 79 -20.27 1.43 32.73
N TRP A 80 -20.85 2.40 32.04
CA TRP A 80 -20.28 3.73 31.91
C TRP A 80 -21.30 4.75 32.43
N SER A 81 -20.79 5.80 33.06
CA SER A 81 -21.56 6.91 33.57
C SER A 81 -20.96 8.20 33.04
N LEU A 82 -21.81 9.14 32.68
CA LEU A 82 -21.41 10.51 32.32
C LEU A 82 -21.38 11.43 33.53
N GLU A 83 -21.42 10.89 34.76
CA GLU A 83 -21.53 11.68 35.98
C GLU A 83 -20.37 12.67 36.16
N ASP A 84 -19.18 12.30 35.67
CA ASP A 84 -17.93 13.11 35.84
C ASP A 84 -17.50 13.82 34.55
N THR A 85 -18.27 13.76 33.47
CA THR A 85 -17.91 14.39 32.21
C THR A 85 -19.12 14.90 31.43
N THR A 86 -18.92 15.82 30.53
CA THR A 86 -19.96 16.34 29.65
C THR A 86 -19.88 15.71 28.27
N PHE A 87 -21.00 15.65 27.55
CA PHE A 87 -21.04 15.20 26.15
C PHE A 87 -20.05 15.98 25.27
N GLU A 88 -19.94 17.29 25.51
CA GLU A 88 -19.03 18.17 24.79
C GLU A 88 -17.57 17.79 25.01
N THR A 89 -17.16 17.50 26.25
CA THR A 89 -15.80 17.03 26.58
C THR A 89 -15.48 15.74 25.85
N VAL A 90 -16.36 14.74 25.91
CA VAL A 90 -16.18 13.45 25.23
C VAL A 90 -16.09 13.64 23.71
N LEU A 91 -16.92 14.50 23.12
CA LEU A 91 -16.87 14.78 21.69
C LEU A 91 -15.55 15.42 21.28
N LEU A 92 -15.06 16.39 22.04
CA LEU A 92 -13.77 17.05 21.76
C LEU A 92 -12.59 16.08 21.89
N GLU A 93 -12.59 15.23 22.90
CA GLU A 93 -11.56 14.19 23.07
C GLU A 93 -11.55 13.20 21.90
N LEU A 94 -12.73 12.74 21.45
CA LEU A 94 -12.86 11.87 20.29
C LEU A 94 -12.33 12.55 19.01
N LEU A 95 -12.69 13.80 18.77
CA LEU A 95 -12.22 14.54 17.59
C LEU A 95 -10.71 14.79 17.60
N GLN A 96 -10.06 14.81 18.77
CA GLN A 96 -8.63 14.96 18.92
C GLN A 96 -7.86 13.62 18.87
N SER A 97 -8.57 12.49 18.98
CA SER A 97 -7.91 11.18 18.96
C SER A 97 -7.18 10.95 17.65
N GLU A 98 -6.04 10.26 17.68
CA GLU A 98 -5.19 10.00 16.52
C GLU A 98 -5.92 9.22 15.41
N ASP A 99 -6.91 8.40 15.76
CA ASP A 99 -7.70 7.64 14.80
C ASP A 99 -8.72 8.50 14.05
N ILE A 100 -9.18 9.61 14.64
CA ILE A 100 -10.25 10.46 14.10
C ILE A 100 -9.73 11.80 13.59
N ALA A 101 -8.69 12.35 14.22
CA ALA A 101 -8.12 13.64 13.86
C ALA A 101 -7.69 13.70 12.38
N SER A 102 -7.65 14.91 11.82
CA SER A 102 -7.26 15.15 10.42
C SER A 102 -5.92 14.51 10.07
N LYS A 103 -5.87 13.85 8.92
CA LYS A 103 -4.66 13.27 8.32
C LYS A 103 -4.11 14.14 7.19
N GLU A 104 -4.55 15.37 7.06
CA GLU A 104 -4.15 16.27 5.98
C GLU A 104 -2.63 16.39 5.86
N TRP A 105 -1.91 16.47 6.98
CA TRP A 105 -0.46 16.56 6.99
C TRP A 105 0.24 15.33 6.39
N ILE A 106 -0.32 14.12 6.58
CA ILE A 106 0.19 12.88 5.97
C ILE A 106 -0.08 12.90 4.46
N ILE A 107 -1.32 13.26 4.09
CA ILE A 107 -1.77 13.26 2.70
C ILE A 107 -0.94 14.26 1.87
N ARG A 108 -0.70 15.46 2.40
CA ARG A 108 0.03 16.52 1.69
C ARG A 108 1.55 16.37 1.70
N GLN A 109 2.09 15.40 2.43
CA GLN A 109 3.53 15.18 2.50
C GLN A 109 4.12 14.69 1.18
N TYR A 110 3.34 13.95 0.39
CA TYR A 110 3.73 13.38 -0.89
C TYR A 110 2.69 13.68 -1.97
N ASP A 111 2.97 13.24 -3.19
CA ASP A 111 2.02 13.30 -4.30
C ASP A 111 0.78 12.48 -4.01
N HIS A 112 -0.38 13.12 -4.00
CA HIS A 112 -1.67 12.50 -3.68
C HIS A 112 -2.70 12.63 -4.81
N GLU A 113 -2.34 13.28 -5.90
CA GLU A 113 -3.17 13.48 -7.09
C GLU A 113 -2.41 13.18 -8.38
N VAL A 114 -1.62 12.09 -8.38
CA VAL A 114 -0.77 11.71 -9.50
C VAL A 114 -1.59 11.48 -10.77
N GLN A 115 -1.08 11.99 -11.90
CA GLN A 115 -1.68 11.91 -13.25
C GLN A 115 -3.00 12.69 -13.43
N GLY A 116 -3.47 13.46 -12.46
CA GLY A 116 -4.69 14.27 -12.58
C GLY A 116 -5.96 13.44 -12.84
N LYS A 117 -5.99 12.18 -12.47
CA LYS A 117 -7.12 11.27 -12.71
C LYS A 117 -8.11 11.17 -11.56
N SER A 118 -7.84 11.81 -10.43
CA SER A 118 -8.72 11.81 -9.27
C SER A 118 -9.99 12.61 -9.56
N VAL A 119 -11.14 11.95 -9.50
CA VAL A 119 -12.47 12.58 -9.57
C VAL A 119 -12.91 12.97 -8.17
N LEU A 120 -12.83 12.03 -7.24
CA LEU A 120 -12.99 12.28 -5.82
C LEU A 120 -11.62 12.26 -5.19
N LYS A 121 -11.21 13.43 -4.69
CA LYS A 121 -9.89 13.67 -4.12
C LYS A 121 -9.83 13.19 -2.66
N PRO A 122 -8.65 12.95 -2.11
CA PRO A 122 -8.51 12.55 -0.70
C PRO A 122 -8.93 13.65 0.29
N LEU A 123 -8.84 14.92 -0.12
CA LEU A 123 -9.28 16.07 0.66
C LEU A 123 -10.35 16.86 -0.11
N LEU A 124 -11.48 17.09 0.54
CA LEU A 124 -12.68 17.66 -0.06
C LEU A 124 -13.10 18.98 0.60
N GLY A 125 -13.73 19.82 -0.21
CA GLY A 125 -14.29 21.09 0.23
C GLY A 125 -13.25 22.10 0.69
N PRO A 126 -13.70 23.29 1.10
CA PRO A 126 -12.81 24.40 1.48
C PRO A 126 -12.03 24.16 2.76
N MET A 127 -12.53 23.25 3.62
CA MET A 127 -11.88 22.88 4.88
C MET A 127 -10.95 21.67 4.75
N GLY A 128 -10.78 21.10 3.55
CA GLY A 128 -9.89 19.97 3.34
C GLY A 128 -10.31 18.71 4.10
N GLY A 129 -11.62 18.46 4.27
CA GLY A 129 -12.12 17.26 4.95
C GLY A 129 -11.75 15.99 4.21
N PRO A 130 -11.47 14.87 4.90
CA PRO A 130 -11.15 13.60 4.25
C PRO A 130 -12.35 13.04 3.49
N ALA A 131 -12.09 12.31 2.40
CA ALA A 131 -13.09 11.53 1.69
C ALA A 131 -13.16 10.10 2.24
N ASP A 132 -14.35 9.49 2.23
CA ASP A 132 -14.55 8.10 2.67
C ASP A 132 -13.93 7.09 1.69
N ALA A 133 -13.91 7.44 0.40
CA ALA A 133 -13.28 6.65 -0.65
C ALA A 133 -12.66 7.56 -1.70
N THR A 134 -11.91 6.99 -2.64
CA THR A 134 -11.44 7.73 -3.82
C THR A 134 -12.16 7.24 -5.08
N VAL A 135 -12.37 8.14 -6.02
CA VAL A 135 -12.85 7.81 -7.36
C VAL A 135 -11.83 8.29 -8.38
N ILE A 136 -11.33 7.35 -9.16
CA ILE A 136 -10.35 7.63 -10.22
C ILE A 136 -10.95 7.37 -11.59
N ARG A 137 -10.57 8.19 -12.56
CA ARG A 137 -10.92 8.02 -13.97
C ARG A 137 -9.79 7.34 -14.70
N GLY A 138 -9.94 6.07 -15.07
CA GLY A 138 -8.90 5.30 -15.76
C GLY A 138 -8.54 5.88 -17.13
N VAL A 139 -9.55 6.36 -17.86
CA VAL A 139 -9.38 6.98 -19.19
C VAL A 139 -9.99 8.38 -19.17
N LEU A 140 -9.15 9.39 -19.43
CA LEU A 140 -9.60 10.78 -19.53
C LEU A 140 -10.65 10.93 -20.66
N GLY A 141 -11.67 11.76 -20.42
CA GLY A 141 -12.77 11.99 -21.38
C GLY A 141 -13.85 10.89 -21.38
N ARG A 142 -13.72 9.83 -20.60
CA ARG A 142 -14.77 8.82 -20.43
C ARG A 142 -15.56 9.06 -19.14
N PRO A 143 -16.89 8.81 -19.13
CA PRO A 143 -17.74 9.02 -17.95
C PRO A 143 -17.61 7.91 -16.87
N ARG A 144 -16.84 6.84 -17.15
CA ARG A 144 -16.67 5.71 -16.24
C ARG A 144 -15.40 5.90 -15.41
N GLY A 145 -15.48 5.53 -14.14
CA GLY A 145 -14.38 5.53 -13.18
C GLY A 145 -14.37 4.26 -12.34
N ILE A 146 -13.45 4.21 -11.41
CA ILE A 146 -13.31 3.15 -10.42
C ILE A 146 -13.39 3.82 -9.05
N SER A 147 -14.29 3.34 -8.20
CA SER A 147 -14.33 3.70 -6.77
C SER A 147 -13.50 2.70 -5.98
N ILE A 148 -12.70 3.22 -5.05
CA ILE A 148 -11.82 2.44 -4.18
C ILE A 148 -12.11 2.85 -2.75
N GLY A 149 -12.72 1.95 -1.98
CA GLY A 149 -12.95 2.09 -0.54
C GLY A 149 -12.04 1.17 0.26
N ILE A 150 -11.68 1.60 1.44
CA ILE A 150 -10.86 0.82 2.38
C ILE A 150 -11.70 0.58 3.63
N GLY A 151 -11.60 -0.64 4.18
CA GLY A 151 -12.15 -0.99 5.49
C GLY A 151 -11.07 -1.62 6.35
N LEU A 152 -10.94 -1.17 7.59
CA LEU A 152 -9.89 -1.61 8.50
C LEU A 152 -10.47 -1.83 9.91
N LYS A 153 -10.50 -3.09 10.35
CA LYS A 153 -10.96 -3.50 11.70
C LYS A 153 -9.89 -4.31 12.42
N HIS A 154 -8.63 -3.89 12.32
CA HIS A 154 -7.48 -4.64 12.81
C HIS A 154 -7.56 -5.01 14.29
N HIS A 155 -8.18 -4.18 15.12
CA HIS A 155 -8.38 -4.42 16.55
C HIS A 155 -9.25 -5.66 16.85
N LEU A 156 -10.09 -6.09 15.90
CA LEU A 156 -10.87 -7.31 16.03
C LEU A 156 -10.07 -8.58 15.67
N GLY A 157 -8.93 -8.45 15.00
CA GLY A 157 -8.14 -9.57 14.52
C GLY A 157 -7.73 -10.57 15.62
N PRO A 158 -7.18 -10.11 16.75
CA PRO A 158 -6.85 -11.00 17.88
C PRO A 158 -8.05 -11.64 18.56
N ILE A 159 -9.25 -11.04 18.42
CA ILE A 159 -10.48 -11.47 19.06
C ILE A 159 -11.25 -12.42 18.15
N HIS A 160 -11.55 -12.00 16.91
CA HIS A 160 -12.36 -12.75 15.97
C HIS A 160 -12.01 -12.42 14.52
N PRO A 161 -11.07 -13.12 13.87
CA PRO A 161 -10.60 -12.81 12.52
C PRO A 161 -11.70 -12.78 11.46
N PHE A 162 -12.72 -13.63 11.59
CA PHE A 162 -13.85 -13.65 10.66
C PHE A 162 -14.66 -12.35 10.75
N GLU A 163 -15.03 -11.90 11.94
CA GLU A 163 -15.75 -10.64 12.14
C GLU A 163 -14.89 -9.43 11.74
N MET A 164 -13.58 -9.48 11.92
CA MET A 164 -12.66 -8.48 11.39
C MET A 164 -12.79 -8.37 9.87
N ALA A 165 -12.77 -9.50 9.17
CA ALA A 165 -12.88 -9.52 7.71
C ALA A 165 -14.24 -9.02 7.23
N VAL A 166 -15.34 -9.51 7.83
CA VAL A 166 -16.71 -9.07 7.51
C VAL A 166 -16.86 -7.57 7.75
N GLY A 167 -16.44 -7.08 8.91
CA GLY A 167 -16.52 -5.65 9.25
C GLY A 167 -15.70 -4.77 8.29
N GLY A 168 -14.49 -5.21 7.92
CA GLY A 168 -13.66 -4.51 6.94
C GLY A 168 -14.29 -4.45 5.55
N ILE A 169 -14.88 -5.56 5.07
CA ILE A 169 -15.57 -5.58 3.77
C ILE A 169 -16.80 -4.67 3.78
N VAL A 170 -17.62 -4.73 4.82
CA VAL A 170 -18.81 -3.89 4.95
C VAL A 170 -18.42 -2.41 4.97
N GLU A 171 -17.40 -2.03 5.71
CA GLU A 171 -16.89 -0.66 5.76
C GLU A 171 -16.40 -0.20 4.37
N ALA A 172 -15.56 -0.99 3.68
CA ALA A 172 -15.07 -0.66 2.35
C ALA A 172 -16.21 -0.45 1.34
N ILE A 173 -17.23 -1.32 1.36
CA ILE A 173 -18.42 -1.18 0.49
C ILE A 173 -19.20 0.08 0.85
N SER A 174 -19.42 0.34 2.14
CA SER A 174 -20.15 1.53 2.60
C SER A 174 -19.45 2.82 2.17
N ASN A 175 -18.12 2.87 2.26
CA ASN A 175 -17.30 4.00 1.83
C ASN A 175 -17.40 4.22 0.30
N CYS A 176 -17.40 3.15 -0.49
CA CYS A 176 -17.64 3.27 -1.94
C CYS A 176 -19.03 3.82 -2.24
N ILE A 177 -20.08 3.33 -1.58
CA ILE A 177 -21.45 3.79 -1.76
C ILE A 177 -21.59 5.27 -1.35
N ALA A 178 -21.01 5.66 -0.22
CA ALA A 178 -21.01 7.05 0.24
C ALA A 178 -20.35 8.00 -0.78
N SER A 179 -19.42 7.49 -1.59
CA SER A 179 -18.72 8.23 -2.64
C SER A 179 -19.46 8.25 -3.99
N GLY A 180 -20.64 7.67 -4.07
CA GLY A 180 -21.50 7.66 -5.27
C GLY A 180 -21.25 6.48 -6.21
N ALA A 181 -20.69 5.39 -5.74
CA ALA A 181 -20.47 4.16 -6.51
C ALA A 181 -21.73 3.29 -6.58
#